data_e7d711ece12204b63fa2380a7eaace19
#
_entry.id   e7d711ece12204b63fa2380a7eaace19
#
_cell.length_a   1.000
_cell.length_b   1.000
_cell.length_c   1.000
_cell.angle_alpha   90.00
_cell.angle_beta   90.00
_cell.angle_gamma   90.00
#
_symmetry.space_group_name_H-M   'P 1'
#
loop_
_entity.id
_entity.type
_entity.pdbx_description
1 polymer ?
#
loop_
_entity_poly.entity_id
_entity_poly.type
_entity_poly.pdbx_seq_one_letter_code
_entity_poly.pdbx_strand_id
1 'polypeptide(L)'
;MNADFMIDTNVLVYAVDHSAENSSKKKIAVDLLASVDFGLSAQVLQEFYVTVTRKIRKPLSQTQALAFLERLEVFPIIPSSYGLVLQGVRNSLKYQLPYWDGAILAAAVELGAKTLFSEDLNDGQLYGEVRVSNPFA
;
A
#
# COMPACT_ATOMS: atom_id res chain seq x y z
N MET A 1 1.60 3.86 -17.26
CA MET A 1 2.12 4.04 -15.89
C MET A 1 2.27 2.66 -15.26
N ASN A 2 3.48 2.16 -15.24
CA ASN A 2 3.75 0.82 -14.71
C ASN A 2 4.86 0.87 -13.68
N ALA A 3 4.81 -0.09 -12.77
CA ALA A 3 5.88 -0.36 -11.83
C ALA A 3 5.84 -1.85 -11.48
N ASP A 4 6.97 -2.41 -11.09
CA ASP A 4 7.05 -3.83 -10.76
C ASP A 4 6.49 -4.15 -9.38
N PHE A 5 6.36 -3.15 -8.51
CA PHE A 5 5.93 -3.32 -7.12
C PHE A 5 4.78 -2.39 -6.80
N MET A 6 3.79 -2.91 -6.08
CA MET A 6 2.74 -2.11 -5.45
C MET A 6 2.99 -2.09 -3.94
N ILE A 7 2.78 -0.95 -3.32
CA ILE A 7 2.97 -0.75 -1.88
C ILE A 7 1.61 -0.62 -1.21
N ASP A 8 1.36 -1.45 -0.20
CA ASP A 8 0.14 -1.34 0.62
C ASP A 8 0.30 -0.25 1.68
N THR A 9 -0.83 0.17 2.23
CA THR A 9 -0.93 1.28 3.20
C THR A 9 0.00 1.11 4.39
N ASN A 10 0.07 -0.10 4.97
CA ASN A 10 0.85 -0.33 6.19
C ASN A 10 2.34 -0.01 5.99
N VAL A 11 2.89 -0.27 4.82
CA VAL A 11 4.30 0.03 4.54
C VAL A 11 4.55 1.55 4.56
N LEU A 12 3.65 2.34 3.94
CA LEU A 12 3.76 3.80 3.98
C LEU A 12 3.62 4.33 5.40
N VAL A 13 2.69 3.76 6.18
CA VAL A 13 2.46 4.18 7.56
C VAL A 13 3.71 3.97 8.41
N TYR A 14 4.34 2.79 8.32
CA TYR A 14 5.58 2.54 9.06
C TYR A 14 6.71 3.51 8.66
N ALA A 15 6.75 3.91 7.42
CA ALA A 15 7.80 4.81 6.93
C ALA A 15 7.78 6.18 7.63
N VAL A 16 6.64 6.61 8.16
CA VAL A 16 6.47 7.89 8.85
C VAL A 16 6.15 7.74 10.34
N ASP A 17 6.09 6.52 10.85
CA ASP A 17 5.74 6.25 12.25
C ASP A 17 6.97 6.49 13.14
N HIS A 18 6.86 7.45 14.05
CA HIS A 18 7.96 7.83 14.96
C HIS A 18 7.93 7.11 16.30
N SER A 19 6.98 6.17 16.50
CA SER A 19 6.92 5.42 17.75
C SER A 19 8.13 4.49 17.91
N ALA A 20 8.63 4.37 19.14
CA ALA A 20 9.78 3.51 19.43
C ALA A 20 9.49 2.03 19.14
N GLU A 21 8.25 1.60 19.38
CA GLU A 21 7.83 0.22 19.18
C GLU A 21 7.94 -0.24 17.72
N ASN A 22 7.81 0.68 16.77
CA ASN A 22 7.87 0.40 15.34
C ASN A 22 9.17 0.84 14.67
N SER A 23 10.22 1.13 15.43
CA SER A 23 11.46 1.66 14.87
C SER A 23 12.14 0.72 13.88
N SER A 24 12.12 -0.60 14.12
CA SER A 24 12.70 -1.56 13.18
C SER A 24 11.87 -1.69 11.90
N LYS A 25 10.54 -1.68 12.00
CA LYS A 25 9.67 -1.69 10.82
C LYS A 25 9.81 -0.40 10.01
N LYS A 26 9.97 0.73 10.69
CA LYS A 26 10.21 2.01 10.01
C LYS A 26 11.47 1.95 9.16
N LYS A 27 12.57 1.43 9.71
CA LYS A 27 13.81 1.30 8.96
C LYS A 27 13.63 0.43 7.72
N ILE A 28 12.97 -0.71 7.87
CA ILE A 28 12.70 -1.62 6.75
C ILE A 28 11.85 -0.91 5.69
N ALA A 29 10.79 -0.22 6.10
CA ALA A 29 9.89 0.47 5.17
C ALA A 29 10.62 1.58 4.41
N VAL A 30 11.40 2.42 5.11
CA VAL A 30 12.16 3.49 4.47
C VAL A 30 13.17 2.95 3.48
N ASP A 31 13.92 1.91 3.86
CA ASP A 31 14.90 1.27 2.98
C ASP A 31 14.24 0.66 1.74
N LEU A 32 13.07 0.03 1.92
CA LEU A 32 12.32 -0.56 0.81
C LEU A 32 11.87 0.52 -0.19
N LEU A 33 11.26 1.58 0.31
CA LEU A 33 10.76 2.67 -0.54
C LEU A 33 11.89 3.37 -1.30
N ALA A 34 13.09 3.37 -0.76
CA ALA A 34 14.26 3.97 -1.41
C ALA A 34 14.88 3.06 -2.48
N SER A 35 14.56 1.75 -2.47
CA SER A 35 15.29 0.77 -3.27
C SER A 35 14.49 0.11 -4.38
N VAL A 36 13.15 0.24 -4.41
CA VAL A 36 12.34 -0.43 -5.43
C VAL A 36 11.57 0.57 -6.29
N ASP A 37 11.25 0.14 -7.51
CA ASP A 37 10.39 0.88 -8.43
C ASP A 37 8.94 0.52 -8.11
N PHE A 38 8.24 1.42 -7.42
CA PHE A 38 6.90 1.11 -6.92
C PHE A 38 5.84 2.09 -7.41
N GLY A 39 4.60 1.63 -7.41
CA GLY A 39 3.41 2.46 -7.59
C GLY A 39 2.46 2.31 -6.43
N LEU A 40 1.45 3.13 -6.42
CA LEU A 40 0.48 3.25 -5.35
C LEU A 40 -0.93 3.28 -5.95
N SER A 41 -1.95 3.21 -5.09
CA SER A 41 -3.33 3.44 -5.51
C SER A 41 -3.93 4.62 -4.73
N ALA A 42 -4.95 5.25 -5.29
CA ALA A 42 -5.66 6.31 -4.61
C ALA A 42 -6.22 5.84 -3.27
N GLN A 43 -6.71 4.59 -3.20
CA GLN A 43 -7.19 4.00 -1.95
C GLN A 43 -6.10 3.98 -0.88
N VAL A 44 -4.89 3.54 -1.24
CA VAL A 44 -3.76 3.49 -0.29
C VAL A 44 -3.47 4.89 0.26
N LEU A 45 -3.51 5.91 -0.60
CA LEU A 45 -3.25 7.28 -0.17
C LEU A 45 -4.33 7.78 0.79
N GLN A 46 -5.59 7.44 0.54
CA GLN A 46 -6.71 7.79 1.41
C GLN A 46 -6.57 7.13 2.78
N GLU A 47 -6.30 5.83 2.81
CA GLU A 47 -6.11 5.08 4.05
C GLU A 47 -4.90 5.59 4.82
N PHE A 48 -3.82 5.90 4.12
CA PHE A 48 -2.61 6.47 4.71
C PHE A 48 -2.93 7.76 5.47
N TYR A 49 -3.60 8.71 4.82
CA TYR A 49 -3.92 10.00 5.43
C TYR A 49 -4.73 9.83 6.71
N VAL A 50 -5.78 9.03 6.65
CA VAL A 50 -6.65 8.80 7.82
C VAL A 50 -5.87 8.14 8.96
N THR A 51 -5.05 7.15 8.62
CA THR A 51 -4.30 6.39 9.62
C THR A 51 -3.24 7.23 10.31
N VAL A 52 -2.41 7.96 9.56
CA VAL A 52 -1.30 8.71 10.17
C VAL A 52 -1.74 9.95 10.92
N THR A 53 -2.92 10.51 10.60
CA THR A 53 -3.43 11.67 11.31
C THR A 53 -4.30 11.31 12.51
N ARG A 54 -4.75 10.05 12.65
CA ARG A 54 -5.71 9.67 13.69
C ARG A 54 -5.39 8.39 14.46
N LYS A 55 -4.79 7.38 13.79
CA LYS A 55 -4.78 6.02 14.34
C LYS A 55 -3.45 5.56 14.91
N ILE A 56 -2.36 6.18 14.54
CA ILE A 56 -1.05 5.80 15.08
C ILE A 56 -0.81 6.47 16.42
N ARG A 57 0.11 5.91 17.22
CA ARG A 57 0.38 6.38 18.59
C ARG A 57 0.83 7.85 18.61
N LYS A 58 1.66 8.26 17.65
CA LYS A 58 2.13 9.65 17.52
C LYS A 58 1.63 10.22 16.20
N PRO A 59 0.39 10.71 16.13
CA PRO A 59 -0.16 11.18 14.87
C PRO A 59 0.64 12.33 14.26
N LEU A 60 0.69 12.33 12.92
CA LEU A 60 1.19 13.48 12.18
C LEU A 60 0.13 14.58 12.19
N SER A 61 0.56 15.83 12.06
CA SER A 61 -0.37 16.90 11.75
C SER A 61 -0.89 16.74 10.33
N GLN A 62 -2.03 17.36 10.03
CA GLN A 62 -2.57 17.34 8.67
C GLN A 62 -1.59 17.93 7.67
N THR A 63 -0.88 18.99 8.04
CA THR A 63 0.11 19.63 7.17
C THR A 63 1.30 18.71 6.88
N GLN A 64 1.77 17.97 7.89
CA GLN A 64 2.85 16.99 7.70
C GLN A 64 2.41 15.86 6.78
N ALA A 65 1.21 15.34 6.98
CA ALA A 65 0.67 14.28 6.13
C ALA A 65 0.51 14.75 4.68
N LEU A 66 0.00 15.97 4.48
CA LEU A 66 -0.14 16.55 3.14
C LEU A 66 1.22 16.68 2.46
N ALA A 67 2.23 17.17 3.16
CA ALA A 67 3.57 17.32 2.60
C ALA A 67 4.15 15.98 2.14
N PHE A 68 3.91 14.91 2.92
CA PHE A 68 4.35 13.59 2.52
C PHE A 68 3.62 13.11 1.26
N LEU A 69 2.28 13.28 1.21
CA LEU A 69 1.49 12.89 0.06
C LEU A 69 1.92 13.63 -1.21
N GLU A 70 2.22 14.93 -1.10
CA GLU A 70 2.67 15.72 -2.25
C GLU A 70 3.96 15.18 -2.85
N ARG A 71 4.87 14.66 -2.01
CA ARG A 71 6.12 14.07 -2.51
C ARG A 71 5.92 12.76 -3.24
N LEU A 72 4.77 12.10 -3.07
CA LEU A 72 4.48 10.84 -3.75
C LEU A 72 4.00 11.02 -5.20
N GLU A 73 3.77 12.24 -5.66
CA GLU A 73 3.24 12.48 -7.01
C GLU A 73 4.18 12.00 -8.13
N VAL A 74 5.48 11.82 -7.83
CA VAL A 74 6.45 11.33 -8.81
C VAL A 74 6.28 9.85 -9.14
N PHE A 75 5.52 9.12 -8.33
CA PHE A 75 5.27 7.69 -8.53
C PHE A 75 3.98 7.45 -9.30
N PRO A 76 3.84 6.33 -10.02
CA PRO A 76 2.56 5.95 -10.63
C PRO A 76 1.50 5.76 -9.56
N ILE A 77 0.33 6.38 -9.75
CA ILE A 77 -0.79 6.27 -8.81
C ILE A 77 -2.01 5.81 -9.61
N ILE A 78 -2.52 4.62 -9.29
CA ILE A 78 -3.70 4.06 -9.92
C ILE A 78 -4.94 4.74 -9.35
N PRO A 79 -5.73 5.45 -10.16
CA PRO A 79 -6.93 6.13 -9.66
C PRO A 79 -8.05 5.13 -9.37
N SER A 80 -8.96 5.49 -8.47
CA SER A 80 -10.18 4.74 -8.25
C SER A 80 -11.09 4.89 -9.47
N SER A 81 -11.77 3.80 -9.84
CA SER A 81 -12.69 3.78 -10.97
C SER A 81 -13.80 2.76 -10.74
N TYR A 82 -14.87 2.87 -11.48
CA TYR A 82 -15.96 1.90 -11.44
C TYR A 82 -15.45 0.48 -11.74
N GLY A 83 -14.65 0.34 -12.80
CA GLY A 83 -14.08 -0.96 -13.18
C GLY A 83 -13.20 -1.55 -12.10
N LEU A 84 -12.42 -0.71 -11.41
CA LEU A 84 -11.56 -1.17 -10.33
C LEU A 84 -12.37 -1.66 -9.13
N VAL A 85 -13.48 -0.97 -8.81
CA VAL A 85 -14.40 -1.41 -7.75
C VAL A 85 -14.96 -2.80 -8.07
N LEU A 86 -15.45 -2.99 -9.31
CA LEU A 86 -15.98 -4.29 -9.71
C LEU A 86 -14.93 -5.39 -9.63
N GLN A 87 -13.70 -5.11 -10.06
CA GLN A 87 -12.62 -6.10 -9.98
C GLN A 87 -12.26 -6.41 -8.53
N GLY A 88 -12.30 -5.41 -7.66
CA GLY A 88 -12.11 -5.62 -6.21
C GLY A 88 -13.13 -6.56 -5.62
N VAL A 89 -14.41 -6.39 -6.01
CA VAL A 89 -15.49 -7.29 -5.59
C VAL A 89 -15.25 -8.70 -6.11
N ARG A 90 -14.88 -8.85 -7.38
CA ARG A 90 -14.60 -10.16 -7.98
C ARG A 90 -13.46 -10.88 -7.25
N ASN A 91 -12.40 -10.15 -6.92
CA ASN A 91 -11.26 -10.70 -6.16
C ASN A 91 -11.70 -11.13 -4.76
N SER A 92 -12.52 -10.31 -4.10
CA SER A 92 -13.06 -10.63 -2.78
C SER A 92 -13.84 -11.95 -2.80
N LEU A 93 -14.68 -12.14 -3.81
CA LEU A 93 -15.46 -13.38 -3.98
C LEU A 93 -14.55 -14.56 -4.32
N LYS A 94 -13.63 -14.39 -5.25
CA LYS A 94 -12.78 -15.47 -5.74
C LYS A 94 -11.80 -15.97 -4.68
N TYR A 95 -11.18 -15.06 -3.96
CA TYR A 95 -10.13 -15.40 -2.98
C TYR A 95 -10.62 -15.39 -1.54
N GLN A 96 -11.90 -15.08 -1.33
CA GLN A 96 -12.52 -15.02 0.00
C GLN A 96 -11.75 -14.06 0.92
N LEU A 97 -11.53 -12.85 0.42
CA LEU A 97 -10.84 -11.77 1.09
C LEU A 97 -11.82 -10.64 1.44
N PRO A 98 -11.50 -9.82 2.45
CA PRO A 98 -12.20 -8.55 2.62
C PRO A 98 -12.11 -7.73 1.34
N TYR A 99 -13.12 -6.90 1.07
CA TYR A 99 -13.15 -6.11 -0.17
C TYR A 99 -11.86 -5.30 -0.39
N TRP A 100 -11.37 -4.64 0.67
CA TRP A 100 -10.22 -3.74 0.53
C TRP A 100 -8.96 -4.49 0.08
N ASP A 101 -8.80 -5.74 0.52
CA ASP A 101 -7.70 -6.59 0.07
C ASP A 101 -7.86 -6.99 -1.40
N GLY A 102 -9.10 -7.31 -1.80
CA GLY A 102 -9.41 -7.57 -3.20
C GLY A 102 -9.16 -6.34 -4.08
N ALA A 103 -9.46 -5.16 -3.55
CA ALA A 103 -9.29 -3.90 -4.28
C ALA A 103 -7.80 -3.57 -4.51
N ILE A 104 -6.93 -3.78 -3.52
CA ILE A 104 -5.52 -3.49 -3.73
C ILE A 104 -4.87 -4.49 -4.71
N LEU A 105 -5.32 -5.74 -4.70
CA LEU A 105 -4.88 -6.70 -5.70
C LEU A 105 -5.30 -6.27 -7.11
N ALA A 106 -6.51 -5.75 -7.27
CA ALA A 106 -6.98 -5.21 -8.54
C ALA A 106 -6.11 -4.05 -9.01
N ALA A 107 -5.76 -3.15 -8.10
CA ALA A 107 -4.88 -2.01 -8.41
C ALA A 107 -3.47 -2.49 -8.81
N ALA A 108 -2.95 -3.51 -8.14
CA ALA A 108 -1.65 -4.08 -8.47
C ALA A 108 -1.63 -4.64 -9.89
N VAL A 109 -2.69 -5.34 -10.29
CA VAL A 109 -2.82 -5.86 -11.67
C VAL A 109 -2.84 -4.71 -12.67
N GLU A 110 -3.63 -3.67 -12.41
CA GLU A 110 -3.73 -2.53 -13.31
C GLU A 110 -2.40 -1.78 -13.43
N LEU A 111 -1.64 -1.71 -12.35
CA LEU A 111 -0.29 -1.12 -12.35
C LEU A 111 0.71 -1.97 -13.15
N GLY A 112 0.43 -3.24 -13.35
CA GLY A 112 1.36 -4.19 -13.94
C GLY A 112 2.38 -4.71 -12.95
N ALA A 113 2.10 -4.57 -11.65
CA ALA A 113 3.00 -5.02 -10.60
C ALA A 113 3.00 -6.55 -10.49
N LYS A 114 4.17 -7.11 -10.28
CA LYS A 114 4.34 -8.55 -10.04
C LYS A 114 4.34 -8.88 -8.56
N THR A 115 4.65 -7.91 -7.73
CA THR A 115 4.73 -8.07 -6.27
C THR A 115 3.96 -6.96 -5.57
N LEU A 116 3.17 -7.36 -4.58
CA LEU A 116 2.50 -6.45 -3.65
C LEU A 116 3.19 -6.59 -2.29
N PHE A 117 3.79 -5.52 -1.80
CA PHE A 117 4.33 -5.49 -0.45
C PHE A 117 3.23 -5.15 0.54
N SER A 118 2.89 -6.09 1.41
CA SER A 118 1.83 -5.94 2.40
C SER A 118 2.09 -6.84 3.59
N GLU A 119 1.76 -6.37 4.78
CA GLU A 119 1.82 -7.18 5.99
C GLU A 119 0.47 -7.87 6.28
N ASP A 120 -0.61 -7.49 5.58
CA ASP A 120 -1.97 -7.92 5.89
C ASP A 120 -2.41 -9.20 5.17
N LEU A 121 -1.83 -9.49 4.01
CA LEU A 121 -2.16 -10.68 3.21
C LEU A 121 -1.14 -11.79 3.48
N ASN A 122 -1.45 -13.01 3.01
CA ASN A 122 -0.57 -14.15 3.23
C ASN A 122 0.78 -13.97 2.51
N ASP A 123 1.85 -13.95 3.29
CA ASP A 123 3.20 -13.80 2.76
C ASP A 123 3.53 -14.93 1.79
N GLY A 124 4.02 -14.58 0.62
CA GLY A 124 4.42 -15.52 -0.42
C GLY A 124 3.30 -16.06 -1.28
N GLN A 125 2.05 -15.75 -0.96
CA GLN A 125 0.92 -16.26 -1.73
C GLN A 125 0.81 -15.55 -3.08
N LEU A 126 0.48 -16.33 -4.12
CA LEU A 126 0.25 -15.83 -5.46
C LEU A 126 -1.26 -15.67 -5.69
N TYR A 127 -1.67 -14.44 -6.04
CA TYR A 127 -3.05 -14.13 -6.42
C TYR A 127 -3.04 -13.76 -7.91
N GLY A 128 -3.46 -14.72 -8.77
CA GLY A 128 -3.25 -14.53 -10.18
C GLY A 128 -1.75 -14.43 -10.50
N GLU A 129 -1.32 -13.31 -11.05
CA GLU A 129 0.09 -13.08 -11.36
C GLU A 129 0.80 -12.20 -10.32
N VAL A 130 0.10 -11.79 -9.26
CA VAL A 130 0.65 -10.91 -8.22
C VAL A 130 1.03 -11.73 -7.00
N ARG A 131 2.29 -11.67 -6.61
CA ARG A 131 2.78 -12.30 -5.39
C ARG A 131 2.80 -11.30 -4.24
N VAL A 132 2.27 -11.72 -3.11
CA VAL A 132 2.37 -10.92 -1.88
C VAL A 132 3.71 -11.21 -1.20
N SER A 133 4.35 -10.16 -0.73
CA SER A 133 5.57 -10.26 0.07
C SER A 133 5.43 -9.37 1.29
N ASN A 134 5.61 -9.96 2.48
CA ASN A 134 5.63 -9.19 3.73
C ASN A 134 7.08 -8.74 4.00
N PRO A 135 7.38 -7.44 3.86
CA PRO A 135 8.76 -6.97 4.02
C PRO A 135 9.23 -7.02 5.47
N PHE A 136 8.31 -7.22 6.42
CA PHE A 136 8.59 -7.23 7.86
C PHE A 136 8.69 -8.65 8.44
N ALA A 137 8.49 -9.65 7.62
CA ALA A 137 8.56 -11.05 8.05
C ALA A 137 9.99 -11.51 8.29
#